data_3a250438ebfda2e536f2e83197fa4604
#
_entry.id   3a250438ebfda2e536f2e83197fa4604
#
_cell.length_a   1.000
_cell.length_b   1.000
_cell.length_c   1.000
_cell.angle_alpha   90.00
_cell.angle_beta   90.00
_cell.angle_gamma   90.00
#
_symmetry.space_group_name_H-M   'P 1'
#
loop_
_entity.id
_entity.type
_entity.pdbx_description
1 polymer ?
#
loop_
_entity_poly.entity_id
_entity_poly.type
_entity_poly.pdbx_seq_one_letter_code
_entity_poly.pdbx_strand_id
1 'polypeptide(L)'
;MKLLFAEDEVELSRAVCAILRHQGNEVDPAYDGEEALRKARAGSYDCMVMDVMMPRQDGISVVRTLRAEGDRTPIIILTAKTQLEDKITGLDAGADDYLTKPFAMRELLARIRSMARRSGYQEECIQAGNVTLDMGEQALKALSSIRIGSKEARLMELFMRNPDKLLGGEELFRRVWGESEESGDEQLFLYISYLRQKLGAIQADLLIEGERGGSFVLRQRDA
;
A
#
# COMPACT_ATOMS: atom_id res chain seq x y z
N MET A 1 -4.52 2.12 -0.63
CA MET A 1 -4.93 2.37 0.76
C MET A 1 -5.22 3.85 0.94
N LYS A 2 -6.14 4.20 1.83
CA LYS A 2 -6.41 5.59 2.22
C LYS A 2 -5.69 5.90 3.54
N LEU A 3 -4.82 6.89 3.52
CA LEU A 3 -3.94 7.25 4.64
C LEU A 3 -4.24 8.66 5.13
N LEU A 4 -4.24 8.87 6.45
CA LEU A 4 -4.14 10.19 7.05
C LEU A 4 -2.67 10.41 7.45
N PHE A 5 -2.06 11.50 6.98
CA PHE A 5 -0.69 11.86 7.31
C PHE A 5 -0.67 13.23 8.00
N ALA A 6 -0.41 13.25 9.30
CA ALA A 6 -0.41 14.46 10.13
C ALA A 6 1.02 14.84 10.52
N GLU A 7 1.46 16.01 10.06
CA GLU A 7 2.81 16.56 10.21
C GLU A 7 2.75 18.06 10.02
N ASP A 8 3.25 18.84 10.96
CA ASP A 8 3.20 20.30 10.93
C ASP A 8 4.28 20.94 10.04
N GLU A 9 5.40 20.23 9.82
CA GLU A 9 6.42 20.67 8.86
C GLU A 9 5.93 20.46 7.42
N VAL A 10 5.43 21.54 6.81
CA VAL A 10 4.75 21.52 5.50
C VAL A 10 5.61 20.88 4.40
N GLU A 11 6.91 21.18 4.36
CA GLU A 11 7.82 20.65 3.33
C GLU A 11 8.03 19.14 3.50
N LEU A 12 8.22 18.66 4.73
CA LEU A 12 8.32 17.24 5.03
C LEU A 12 7.00 16.53 4.67
N SER A 13 5.87 17.11 5.08
CA SER A 13 4.54 16.58 4.79
C SER A 13 4.31 16.43 3.27
N ARG A 14 4.63 17.46 2.49
CA ARG A 14 4.50 17.42 1.02
C ARG A 14 5.36 16.33 0.39
N ALA A 15 6.63 16.23 0.81
CA ALA A 15 7.56 15.24 0.27
C ALA A 15 7.10 13.81 0.57
N VAL A 16 6.71 13.54 1.82
CA VAL A 16 6.23 12.21 2.23
C VAL A 16 4.92 11.85 1.52
N CYS A 17 3.94 12.78 1.49
CA CYS A 17 2.67 12.56 0.81
C CYS A 17 2.86 12.28 -0.69
N ALA A 18 3.77 12.98 -1.36
CA ALA A 18 4.07 12.74 -2.78
C ALA A 18 4.60 11.31 -3.00
N ILE A 19 5.52 10.84 -2.15
CA ILE A 19 6.06 9.49 -2.24
C ILE A 19 4.97 8.44 -1.95
N LEU A 20 4.16 8.66 -0.91
CA LEU A 20 3.06 7.75 -0.57
C LEU A 20 2.02 7.64 -1.70
N ARG A 21 1.67 8.76 -2.35
CA ARG A 21 0.77 8.77 -3.52
C ARG A 21 1.38 8.08 -4.72
N HIS A 22 2.67 8.28 -4.97
CA HIS A 22 3.39 7.56 -6.04
C HIS A 22 3.38 6.03 -5.84
N GLN A 23 3.29 5.58 -4.59
CA GLN A 23 3.11 4.16 -4.23
C GLN A 23 1.66 3.66 -4.36
N GLY A 24 0.76 4.47 -4.92
CA GLY A 24 -0.64 4.10 -5.17
C GLY A 24 -1.57 4.27 -3.98
N ASN A 25 -1.20 5.06 -2.96
CA ASN A 25 -2.07 5.38 -1.85
C ASN A 25 -2.83 6.69 -2.09
N GLU A 26 -4.06 6.78 -1.59
CA GLU A 26 -4.76 8.04 -1.37
C GLU A 26 -4.29 8.62 -0.04
N VAL A 27 -3.86 9.89 -0.01
CA VAL A 27 -3.28 10.49 1.19
C VAL A 27 -3.91 11.83 1.48
N ASP A 28 -4.52 11.95 2.65
CA ASP A 28 -5.04 13.18 3.22
C ASP A 28 -4.00 13.78 4.19
N PRO A 29 -3.36 14.94 3.87
CA PRO A 29 -2.46 15.59 4.80
C PRO A 29 -3.25 16.32 5.89
N ALA A 30 -2.67 16.42 7.11
CA ALA A 30 -3.10 17.33 8.17
C ALA A 30 -1.87 18.05 8.72
N TYR A 31 -2.01 19.30 9.12
CA TYR A 31 -0.87 20.13 9.53
C TYR A 31 -0.90 20.52 11.02
N ASP A 32 -1.88 20.02 11.76
CA ASP A 32 -1.99 20.14 13.21
C ASP A 32 -2.92 19.04 13.77
N GLY A 33 -2.90 18.89 15.09
CA GLY A 33 -3.63 17.83 15.76
C GLY A 33 -5.15 18.00 15.72
N GLU A 34 -5.67 19.23 15.73
CA GLU A 34 -7.12 19.47 15.60
C GLU A 34 -7.62 19.11 14.19
N GLU A 35 -6.86 19.48 13.17
CA GLU A 35 -7.15 19.10 11.79
C GLU A 35 -7.10 17.57 11.61
N ALA A 36 -6.07 16.92 12.19
CA ALA A 36 -5.92 15.48 12.15
C ALA A 36 -7.11 14.78 12.80
N LEU A 37 -7.51 15.21 14.00
CA LEU A 37 -8.67 14.66 14.71
C LEU A 37 -9.97 14.85 13.94
N ARG A 38 -10.20 16.04 13.37
CA ARG A 38 -11.39 16.33 12.58
C ARG A 38 -11.47 15.45 11.33
N LYS A 39 -10.35 15.27 10.61
CA LYS A 39 -10.28 14.41 9.42
C LYS A 39 -10.47 12.93 9.79
N ALA A 40 -9.86 12.47 10.87
CA ALA A 40 -10.02 11.11 11.37
C ALA A 40 -11.49 10.77 11.66
N ARG A 41 -12.22 11.69 12.30
CA ARG A 41 -13.66 11.53 12.59
C ARG A 41 -14.55 11.59 11.36
N ALA A 42 -14.16 12.36 10.34
CA ALA A 42 -14.97 12.57 9.13
C ALA A 42 -14.74 11.50 8.06
N GLY A 43 -13.63 10.78 8.10
CA GLY A 43 -13.21 9.82 7.08
C GLY A 43 -12.97 8.43 7.63
N SER A 44 -12.81 7.46 6.72
CA SER A 44 -12.32 6.13 7.05
C SER A 44 -10.93 5.98 6.46
N TYR A 45 -9.97 5.60 7.28
CA TYR A 45 -8.57 5.41 6.89
C TYR A 45 -8.10 3.99 7.18
N ASP A 46 -7.25 3.47 6.32
CA ASP A 46 -6.63 2.15 6.49
C ASP A 46 -5.47 2.19 7.49
N CYS A 47 -4.81 3.35 7.59
CA CYS A 47 -3.75 3.64 8.55
C CYS A 47 -3.61 5.15 8.71
N MET A 48 -3.24 5.60 9.91
CA MET A 48 -2.91 6.98 10.21
C MET A 48 -1.43 7.06 10.61
N VAL A 49 -0.77 8.12 10.16
CA VAL A 49 0.61 8.45 10.55
C VAL A 49 0.58 9.83 11.16
N MET A 50 1.04 9.97 12.40
CA MET A 50 0.94 11.23 13.16
C MET A 50 2.25 11.60 13.80
N ASP A 51 2.70 12.85 13.63
CA ASP A 51 3.77 13.39 14.44
C ASP A 51 3.29 13.63 15.88
N VAL A 52 4.19 13.42 16.83
CA VAL A 52 3.96 13.79 18.24
C VAL A 52 3.86 15.30 18.39
N MET A 53 4.81 16.02 17.79
CA MET A 53 4.99 17.45 18.03
C MET A 53 4.19 18.28 17.01
N MET A 54 2.89 18.39 17.21
CA MET A 54 2.02 19.21 16.36
C MET A 54 1.42 20.37 17.17
N PRO A 55 1.17 21.53 16.53
CA PRO A 55 0.48 22.65 17.17
C PRO A 55 -1.00 22.32 17.46
N ARG A 56 -1.61 23.10 18.34
CA ARG A 56 -3.00 23.02 18.82
C ARG A 56 -3.28 21.77 19.66
N GLN A 57 -3.01 20.60 19.15
CA GLN A 57 -3.13 19.34 19.87
C GLN A 57 -1.98 18.41 19.45
N ASP A 58 -1.26 17.85 20.42
CA ASP A 58 -0.19 16.90 20.16
C ASP A 58 -0.73 15.54 19.66
N GLY A 59 0.09 14.82 18.90
CA GLY A 59 -0.34 13.56 18.28
C GLY A 59 -0.73 12.48 19.28
N ILE A 60 -0.10 12.43 20.45
CA ILE A 60 -0.43 11.46 21.51
C ILE A 60 -1.83 11.73 22.05
N SER A 61 -2.17 13.00 22.26
CA SER A 61 -3.51 13.43 22.70
C SER A 61 -4.58 13.12 21.64
N VAL A 62 -4.24 13.25 20.35
CA VAL A 62 -5.13 12.85 19.25
C VAL A 62 -5.40 11.34 19.31
N VAL A 63 -4.33 10.51 19.45
CA VAL A 63 -4.47 9.05 19.57
C VAL A 63 -5.37 8.67 20.75
N ARG A 64 -5.13 9.23 21.93
CA ARG A 64 -5.94 8.96 23.12
C ARG A 64 -7.42 9.28 22.87
N THR A 65 -7.70 10.42 22.26
CA THR A 65 -9.07 10.83 21.94
C THR A 65 -9.74 9.83 21.00
N LEU A 66 -9.08 9.46 19.91
CA LEU A 66 -9.62 8.49 18.94
C LEU A 66 -9.88 7.14 19.61
N ARG A 67 -8.96 6.64 20.42
CA ARG A 67 -9.13 5.37 21.15
C ARG A 67 -10.27 5.42 22.16
N ALA A 68 -10.44 6.55 22.87
CA ALA A 68 -11.56 6.76 23.79
C ALA A 68 -12.93 6.79 23.04
N GLU A 69 -12.94 7.24 21.81
CA GLU A 69 -14.11 7.23 20.92
C GLU A 69 -14.36 5.85 20.25
N GLY A 70 -13.50 4.87 20.49
CA GLY A 70 -13.63 3.52 19.96
C GLY A 70 -13.03 3.31 18.57
N ASP A 71 -12.36 4.32 18.03
CA ASP A 71 -11.62 4.18 16.75
C ASP A 71 -10.45 3.20 16.92
N ARG A 72 -10.41 2.17 16.08
CA ARG A 72 -9.41 1.11 16.05
C ARG A 72 -8.48 1.20 14.84
N THR A 73 -8.60 2.24 14.04
CA THR A 73 -7.71 2.45 12.88
C THR A 73 -6.25 2.39 13.31
N PRO A 74 -5.39 1.63 12.64
CA PRO A 74 -3.98 1.54 12.98
C PRO A 74 -3.30 2.91 12.91
N ILE A 75 -2.50 3.22 13.93
CA ILE A 75 -1.81 4.51 14.05
C ILE A 75 -0.32 4.29 14.27
N ILE A 76 0.50 4.90 13.41
CA ILE A 76 1.95 4.99 13.55
C ILE A 76 2.29 6.39 14.05
N ILE A 77 3.01 6.47 15.17
CA ILE A 77 3.51 7.75 15.69
C ILE A 77 4.91 8.04 15.14
N LEU A 78 5.09 9.24 14.60
CA LEU A 78 6.41 9.79 14.28
C LEU A 78 6.91 10.59 15.48
N THR A 79 8.16 10.36 15.89
CA THR A 79 8.72 11.05 17.07
C THR A 79 10.19 11.40 16.87
N ALA A 80 10.59 12.61 17.28
CA ALA A 80 12.00 12.99 17.38
C ALA A 80 12.66 12.43 18.66
N LYS A 81 11.88 11.85 19.56
CA LYS A 81 12.33 11.42 20.88
C LYS A 81 12.81 9.98 20.86
N THR A 82 14.05 9.77 21.28
CA THR A 82 14.70 8.47 21.35
C THR A 82 14.58 7.80 22.73
N GLN A 83 14.05 8.51 23.75
CA GLN A 83 13.98 7.98 25.10
C GLN A 83 12.87 6.93 25.24
N LEU A 84 13.19 5.87 25.98
CA LEU A 84 12.32 4.71 26.17
C LEU A 84 10.96 5.10 26.79
N GLU A 85 10.95 6.09 27.68
CA GLU A 85 9.76 6.60 28.36
C GLU A 85 8.74 7.24 27.42
N ASP A 86 9.21 7.93 26.37
CA ASP A 86 8.32 8.55 25.38
C ASP A 86 7.66 7.48 24.46
N LYS A 87 8.38 6.39 24.19
CA LYS A 87 7.82 5.25 23.44
C LYS A 87 6.76 4.50 24.28
N ILE A 88 7.00 4.34 25.57
CA ILE A 88 6.04 3.71 26.50
C ILE A 88 4.77 4.58 26.61
N THR A 89 4.91 5.89 26.80
CA THR A 89 3.78 6.82 26.93
C THR A 89 2.85 6.79 25.72
N GLY A 90 3.39 6.61 24.55
CA GLY A 90 2.57 6.59 23.34
C GLY A 90 1.95 5.21 23.08
N LEU A 91 2.63 4.07 23.36
CA LEU A 91 2.02 2.75 23.34
C LEU A 91 0.87 2.67 24.34
N ASP A 92 1.06 3.21 25.53
CA ASP A 92 0.01 3.35 26.56
C ASP A 92 -1.15 4.26 26.08
N ALA A 93 -0.89 5.19 25.16
CA ALA A 93 -1.92 6.00 24.51
C ALA A 93 -2.76 5.22 23.48
N GLY A 94 -2.29 4.02 23.08
CA GLY A 94 -2.99 3.15 22.13
C GLY A 94 -2.51 3.26 20.69
N ALA A 95 -1.31 3.81 20.45
CA ALA A 95 -0.68 3.72 19.13
C ALA A 95 -0.23 2.27 18.84
N ASP A 96 -0.22 1.87 17.57
CA ASP A 96 0.11 0.51 17.16
C ASP A 96 1.59 0.34 16.80
N ASP A 97 2.27 1.43 16.44
CA ASP A 97 3.70 1.42 16.11
C ASP A 97 4.34 2.80 16.27
N TYR A 98 5.67 2.83 16.28
CA TYR A 98 6.49 4.02 16.40
C TYR A 98 7.59 4.05 15.36
N LEU A 99 7.87 5.27 14.85
CA LEU A 99 8.98 5.52 13.96
C LEU A 99 9.72 6.78 14.39
N THR A 100 11.02 6.66 14.65
CA THR A 100 11.85 7.79 15.08
C THR A 100 12.31 8.64 13.90
N LYS A 101 12.23 9.96 14.05
CA LYS A 101 12.83 10.91 13.12
C LYS A 101 14.33 11.11 13.42
N PRO A 102 15.22 11.16 12.39
CA PRO A 102 14.91 11.00 10.96
C PRO A 102 14.69 9.54 10.59
N PHE A 103 13.77 9.28 9.67
CA PHE A 103 13.42 7.93 9.21
C PHE A 103 13.70 7.74 7.72
N ALA A 104 13.94 6.50 7.33
CA ALA A 104 13.99 6.13 5.93
C ALA A 104 12.58 5.88 5.38
N MET A 105 12.24 6.45 4.20
CA MET A 105 10.94 6.24 3.57
C MET A 105 10.57 4.76 3.39
N ARG A 106 11.56 3.91 3.07
CA ARG A 106 11.36 2.46 2.96
C ARG A 106 10.86 1.83 4.27
N GLU A 107 11.30 2.36 5.42
CA GLU A 107 10.87 1.89 6.73
C GLU A 107 9.43 2.31 7.02
N LEU A 108 9.08 3.58 6.80
CA LEU A 108 7.71 4.08 6.95
C LEU A 108 6.74 3.25 6.08
N LEU A 109 7.06 3.04 4.80
CA LEU A 109 6.27 2.23 3.88
C LEU A 109 6.09 0.78 4.37
N ALA A 110 7.14 0.16 4.90
CA ALA A 110 7.06 -1.20 5.44
C ALA A 110 6.15 -1.28 6.67
N ARG A 111 6.20 -0.28 7.56
CA ARG A 111 5.34 -0.20 8.75
C ARG A 111 3.88 0.06 8.39
N ILE A 112 3.59 0.99 7.47
CA ILE A 112 2.23 1.24 6.97
C ILE A 112 1.62 -0.05 6.42
N ARG A 113 2.35 -0.79 5.57
CA ARG A 113 1.89 -2.08 5.05
C ARG A 113 1.64 -3.09 6.16
N SER A 114 2.53 -3.17 7.15
CA SER A 114 2.37 -4.10 8.29
C SER A 114 1.14 -3.77 9.14
N MET A 115 0.82 -2.49 9.33
CA MET A 115 -0.35 -2.05 10.08
C MET A 115 -1.65 -2.36 9.36
N ALA A 116 -1.73 -2.07 8.06
CA ALA A 116 -2.91 -2.38 7.25
C ALA A 116 -3.26 -3.88 7.27
N ARG A 117 -2.26 -4.77 7.34
CA ARG A 117 -2.49 -6.22 7.52
C ARG A 117 -3.21 -6.58 8.81
N ARG A 118 -2.92 -5.87 9.92
CA ARG A 118 -3.49 -6.17 11.24
C ARG A 118 -4.95 -5.72 11.38
N SER A 119 -5.36 -4.69 10.63
CA SER A 119 -6.72 -4.12 10.70
C SER A 119 -7.80 -4.92 9.96
N GLY A 120 -7.50 -6.16 9.50
CA GLY A 120 -8.49 -7.01 8.86
C GLY A 120 -8.79 -6.66 7.40
N TYR A 121 -7.98 -5.81 6.76
CA TYR A 121 -7.92 -5.74 5.30
C TYR A 121 -7.31 -7.06 4.80
N GLN A 122 -8.15 -8.08 4.82
CA GLN A 122 -7.88 -9.38 4.23
C GLN A 122 -7.89 -9.22 2.71
N GLU A 123 -6.82 -9.65 2.16
CA GLU A 123 -6.44 -10.13 0.85
C GLU A 123 -5.22 -9.43 0.27
N GLU A 124 -4.17 -9.24 1.08
CA GLU A 124 -2.85 -8.95 0.51
C GLU A 124 -2.24 -10.15 -0.22
N CYS A 125 -2.75 -11.35 0.04
CA CYS A 125 -2.34 -12.57 -0.65
C CYS A 125 -3.50 -13.10 -1.50
N ILE A 126 -3.34 -13.06 -2.82
CA ILE A 126 -4.27 -13.66 -3.78
C ILE A 126 -3.63 -14.96 -4.24
N GLN A 127 -4.38 -16.05 -4.21
CA GLN A 127 -3.90 -17.35 -4.64
C GLN A 127 -4.63 -17.83 -5.89
N ALA A 128 -3.88 -18.30 -6.88
CA ALA A 128 -4.39 -19.00 -8.04
C ALA A 128 -3.39 -20.08 -8.44
N GLY A 129 -3.85 -21.29 -8.69
CA GLY A 129 -2.97 -22.44 -8.91
C GLY A 129 -1.96 -22.58 -7.77
N ASN A 130 -0.70 -22.79 -8.08
CA ASN A 130 0.40 -22.85 -7.11
C ASN A 130 0.99 -21.47 -6.77
N VAL A 131 0.45 -20.37 -7.31
CA VAL A 131 0.99 -19.01 -7.15
C VAL A 131 0.24 -18.25 -6.07
N THR A 132 0.99 -17.63 -5.18
CA THR A 132 0.51 -16.62 -4.24
C THR A 132 1.09 -15.26 -4.61
N LEU A 133 0.23 -14.29 -4.91
CA LEU A 133 0.59 -12.89 -5.04
C LEU A 133 0.49 -12.23 -3.68
N ASP A 134 1.61 -11.76 -3.16
CA ASP A 134 1.68 -10.96 -1.94
C ASP A 134 1.80 -9.49 -2.31
N MET A 135 0.69 -8.75 -2.16
CA MET A 135 0.63 -7.32 -2.50
C MET A 135 1.45 -6.46 -1.53
N GLY A 136 1.57 -6.88 -0.27
CA GLY A 136 2.32 -6.17 0.76
C GLY A 136 3.82 -6.27 0.57
N GLU A 137 4.33 -7.46 0.26
CA GLU A 137 5.74 -7.68 -0.06
C GLU A 137 6.08 -7.34 -1.51
N GLN A 138 5.07 -7.12 -2.36
CA GLN A 138 5.19 -7.02 -3.81
C GLN A 138 5.99 -8.22 -4.36
N ALA A 139 5.49 -9.41 -4.10
CA ALA A 139 6.16 -10.65 -4.46
C ALA A 139 5.19 -11.69 -5.04
N LEU A 140 5.68 -12.48 -6.00
CA LEU A 140 5.06 -13.72 -6.44
C LEU A 140 5.79 -14.88 -5.77
N LYS A 141 5.04 -15.80 -5.20
CA LYS A 141 5.53 -16.98 -4.48
C LYS A 141 4.91 -18.24 -5.10
N ALA A 142 5.74 -19.22 -5.42
CA ALA A 142 5.35 -20.58 -5.84
C ALA A 142 6.37 -21.56 -5.27
N LEU A 143 7.11 -22.32 -6.10
CA LEU A 143 8.25 -23.13 -5.62
C LEU A 143 9.43 -22.25 -5.15
N SER A 144 9.52 -21.03 -5.63
CA SER A 144 10.43 -19.98 -5.15
C SER A 144 9.69 -18.65 -5.06
N SER A 145 10.37 -17.58 -4.64
CA SER A 145 9.79 -16.25 -4.52
C SER A 145 10.58 -15.25 -5.35
N ILE A 146 9.85 -14.33 -6.01
CA ILE A 146 10.45 -13.24 -6.79
C ILE A 146 9.72 -11.92 -6.51
N ARG A 147 10.47 -10.84 -6.34
CA ARG A 147 9.90 -9.50 -6.19
C ARG A 147 9.41 -8.96 -7.51
N ILE A 148 8.30 -8.20 -7.45
CA ILE A 148 7.67 -7.55 -8.59
C ILE A 148 7.48 -6.06 -8.30
N GLY A 149 7.43 -5.25 -9.36
CA GLY A 149 7.12 -3.82 -9.23
C GLY A 149 5.62 -3.57 -8.97
N SER A 150 5.28 -2.37 -8.52
CA SER A 150 3.89 -1.99 -8.18
C SER A 150 2.92 -2.16 -9.37
N LYS A 151 3.35 -1.82 -10.59
CA LYS A 151 2.53 -2.00 -11.80
C LYS A 151 2.36 -3.47 -12.16
N GLU A 152 3.41 -4.28 -12.00
CA GLU A 152 3.34 -5.73 -12.19
C GLU A 152 2.40 -6.39 -11.18
N ALA A 153 2.48 -5.98 -9.89
CA ALA A 153 1.59 -6.46 -8.84
C ALA A 153 0.12 -6.15 -9.16
N ARG A 154 -0.15 -4.93 -9.61
CA ARG A 154 -1.48 -4.50 -10.00
C ARG A 154 -2.03 -5.27 -11.22
N LEU A 155 -1.19 -5.52 -12.23
CA LEU A 155 -1.55 -6.36 -13.37
C LEU A 155 -1.84 -7.80 -12.95
N MET A 156 -0.96 -8.37 -12.11
CA MET A 156 -1.13 -9.73 -11.62
C MET A 156 -2.37 -9.89 -10.76
N GLU A 157 -2.69 -8.89 -9.92
CA GLU A 157 -3.94 -8.82 -9.15
C GLU A 157 -5.16 -8.89 -10.08
N LEU A 158 -5.18 -8.07 -11.15
CA LEU A 158 -6.28 -8.05 -12.10
C LEU A 158 -6.46 -9.42 -12.78
N PHE A 159 -5.39 -10.08 -13.15
CA PHE A 159 -5.42 -11.41 -13.73
C PHE A 159 -5.91 -12.46 -12.73
N MET A 160 -5.34 -12.51 -11.53
CA MET A 160 -5.67 -13.52 -10.53
C MET A 160 -7.09 -13.39 -9.95
N ARG A 161 -7.66 -12.17 -9.97
CA ARG A 161 -9.08 -11.96 -9.62
C ARG A 161 -10.05 -12.28 -10.77
N ASN A 162 -9.54 -12.51 -11.98
CA ASN A 162 -10.34 -12.83 -13.17
C ASN A 162 -9.72 -14.00 -13.95
N PRO A 163 -9.56 -15.18 -13.32
CA PRO A 163 -8.99 -16.34 -14.01
C PRO A 163 -9.87 -16.73 -15.20
N ASP A 164 -9.26 -17.20 -16.26
CA ASP A 164 -9.90 -17.63 -17.52
C ASP A 164 -10.74 -16.59 -18.26
N LYS A 165 -10.75 -15.34 -17.77
CA LYS A 165 -11.45 -14.22 -18.39
C LYS A 165 -10.51 -13.46 -19.33
N LEU A 166 -10.98 -13.22 -20.57
CA LEU A 166 -10.31 -12.32 -21.49
C LEU A 166 -10.44 -10.87 -21.03
N LEU A 167 -9.31 -10.22 -20.77
CA LEU A 167 -9.22 -8.82 -20.36
C LEU A 167 -8.62 -8.00 -21.51
N GLY A 168 -9.34 -6.98 -21.97
CA GLY A 168 -8.88 -6.10 -23.04
C GLY A 168 -7.63 -5.30 -22.64
N GLY A 169 -6.68 -5.13 -23.59
CA GLY A 169 -5.45 -4.40 -23.33
C GLY A 169 -5.67 -2.97 -22.88
N GLU A 170 -6.60 -2.23 -23.50
CA GLU A 170 -6.96 -0.86 -23.10
C GLU A 170 -7.55 -0.81 -21.67
N GLU A 171 -8.39 -1.78 -21.30
CA GLU A 171 -8.96 -1.85 -19.94
C GLU A 171 -7.85 -2.12 -18.91
N LEU A 172 -6.95 -3.08 -19.18
CA LEU A 172 -5.81 -3.38 -18.31
C LEU A 172 -4.91 -2.16 -18.15
N PHE A 173 -4.59 -1.47 -19.25
CA PHE A 173 -3.75 -0.29 -19.22
C PHE A 173 -4.39 0.81 -18.37
N ARG A 174 -5.65 1.16 -18.62
CA ARG A 174 -6.39 2.19 -17.89
C ARG A 174 -6.44 1.90 -16.39
N ARG A 175 -6.70 0.66 -16.00
CA ARG A 175 -6.77 0.25 -14.57
C ARG A 175 -5.44 0.34 -13.84
N VAL A 176 -4.31 0.20 -14.55
CA VAL A 176 -2.97 0.15 -13.94
C VAL A 176 -2.24 1.48 -14.03
N TRP A 177 -2.43 2.24 -15.13
CA TRP A 177 -1.74 3.52 -15.36
C TRP A 177 -2.65 4.74 -15.19
N GLY A 178 -3.97 4.59 -15.28
CA GLY A 178 -4.95 5.67 -15.17
C GLY A 178 -5.42 6.18 -16.53
N GLU A 179 -6.40 7.09 -16.52
CA GLU A 179 -7.05 7.60 -17.74
C GLU A 179 -6.24 8.69 -18.47
N SER A 180 -5.22 9.26 -17.82
CA SER A 180 -4.46 10.41 -18.31
C SER A 180 -3.24 10.04 -19.17
N GLU A 181 -2.88 8.78 -19.29
CA GLU A 181 -1.80 8.32 -20.14
C GLU A 181 -2.36 7.85 -21.50
N GLU A 182 -1.75 8.33 -22.61
CA GLU A 182 -2.07 7.84 -23.95
C GLU A 182 -1.86 6.33 -24.04
N SER A 183 -2.66 5.66 -24.86
CA SER A 183 -2.66 4.20 -25.01
C SER A 183 -1.25 3.62 -25.13
N GLY A 184 -0.86 2.82 -24.14
CA GLY A 184 0.50 2.28 -24.05
C GLY A 184 0.55 0.78 -24.32
N ASP A 185 0.07 0.32 -25.50
CA ASP A 185 0.13 -1.10 -25.87
C ASP A 185 1.54 -1.68 -25.75
N GLU A 186 2.56 -0.90 -26.11
CA GLU A 186 3.96 -1.32 -25.96
C GLU A 186 4.34 -1.49 -24.50
N GLN A 187 3.95 -0.52 -23.67
CA GLN A 187 4.26 -0.53 -22.26
C GLN A 187 3.53 -1.67 -21.54
N LEU A 188 2.24 -1.87 -21.82
CA LEU A 188 1.48 -3.00 -21.28
C LEU A 188 2.12 -4.33 -21.65
N PHE A 189 2.44 -4.52 -22.94
CA PHE A 189 3.03 -5.77 -23.42
C PHE A 189 4.40 -6.03 -22.80
N LEU A 190 5.21 -5.00 -22.57
CA LEU A 190 6.49 -5.11 -21.87
C LEU A 190 6.31 -5.64 -20.44
N TYR A 191 5.36 -5.06 -19.68
CA TYR A 191 5.08 -5.51 -18.32
C TYR A 191 4.50 -6.92 -18.24
N ILE A 192 3.65 -7.29 -19.21
CA ILE A 192 3.16 -8.67 -19.34
C ILE A 192 4.31 -9.63 -19.65
N SER A 193 5.26 -9.23 -20.49
CA SER A 193 6.44 -10.04 -20.79
C SER A 193 7.31 -10.26 -19.54
N TYR A 194 7.47 -9.25 -18.70
CA TYR A 194 8.16 -9.39 -17.41
C TYR A 194 7.43 -10.34 -16.47
N LEU A 195 6.10 -10.26 -16.38
CA LEU A 195 5.30 -11.19 -15.59
C LEU A 195 5.42 -12.64 -16.09
N ARG A 196 5.36 -12.86 -17.41
CA ARG A 196 5.57 -14.19 -18.01
C ARG A 196 6.94 -14.78 -17.63
N GLN A 197 8.00 -13.98 -17.73
CA GLN A 197 9.35 -14.39 -17.34
C GLN A 197 9.43 -14.74 -15.86
N LYS A 198 8.83 -13.91 -14.99
CA LYS A 198 8.83 -14.12 -13.54
C LYS A 198 8.02 -15.35 -13.13
N LEU A 199 6.84 -15.57 -13.73
CA LEU A 199 6.06 -16.78 -13.51
C LEU A 199 6.85 -18.04 -13.89
N GLY A 200 7.56 -18.01 -15.03
CA GLY A 200 8.45 -19.09 -15.42
C GLY A 200 9.59 -19.32 -14.42
N ALA A 201 10.21 -18.25 -13.93
CA ALA A 201 11.33 -18.32 -12.99
C ALA A 201 10.95 -18.94 -11.63
N ILE A 202 9.72 -18.76 -11.15
CA ILE A 202 9.22 -19.37 -9.91
C ILE A 202 8.55 -20.72 -10.11
N GLN A 203 8.58 -21.26 -11.35
CA GLN A 203 7.92 -22.51 -11.74
C GLN A 203 6.41 -22.49 -11.43
N ALA A 204 5.77 -21.39 -11.83
CA ALA A 204 4.34 -21.24 -11.70
C ALA A 204 3.60 -22.20 -12.67
N ASP A 205 2.48 -22.73 -12.20
CA ASP A 205 1.51 -23.45 -13.06
C ASP A 205 0.56 -22.50 -13.80
N LEU A 206 0.76 -21.20 -13.66
CA LEU A 206 0.00 -20.16 -14.35
C LEU A 206 0.75 -19.63 -15.57
N LEU A 207 -0.02 -19.27 -16.60
CA LEU A 207 0.53 -18.57 -17.75
C LEU A 207 -0.42 -17.45 -18.20
N ILE A 208 0.15 -16.36 -18.72
CA ILE A 208 -0.61 -15.27 -19.32
C ILE A 208 -0.56 -15.44 -20.84
N GLU A 209 -1.70 -15.74 -21.46
CA GLU A 209 -1.86 -15.81 -22.91
C GLU A 209 -2.34 -14.48 -23.48
N GLY A 210 -2.12 -14.24 -24.75
CA GLY A 210 -2.52 -13.04 -25.49
C GLY A 210 -1.37 -12.39 -26.24
N GLU A 211 -1.70 -11.54 -27.19
CA GLU A 211 -0.77 -10.85 -28.07
C GLU A 211 -0.88 -9.33 -27.91
N ARG A 212 0.16 -8.61 -28.33
CA ARG A 212 0.19 -7.15 -28.32
C ARG A 212 -0.99 -6.56 -29.10
N GLY A 213 -1.63 -5.54 -28.52
CA GLY A 213 -2.82 -4.88 -29.10
C GLY A 213 -4.12 -5.67 -28.97
N GLY A 214 -4.08 -6.85 -28.34
CA GLY A 214 -5.24 -7.71 -28.12
C GLY A 214 -5.71 -7.78 -26.68
N SER A 215 -6.38 -8.88 -26.37
CA SER A 215 -6.81 -9.22 -25.01
C SER A 215 -5.88 -10.27 -24.42
N PHE A 216 -5.80 -10.29 -23.09
CA PHE A 216 -4.97 -11.21 -22.33
C PHE A 216 -5.81 -12.04 -21.38
N VAL A 217 -5.38 -13.25 -21.07
CA VAL A 217 -6.04 -14.16 -20.14
C VAL A 217 -5.00 -14.88 -19.28
N LEU A 218 -5.29 -15.03 -18.00
CA LEU A 218 -4.51 -15.89 -17.11
C LEU A 218 -5.13 -17.28 -17.11
N ARG A 219 -4.33 -18.30 -17.38
CA ARG A 219 -4.75 -19.69 -17.35
C ARG A 219 -3.86 -20.53 -16.47
N GLN A 220 -4.42 -21.56 -15.88
CA GLN A 220 -3.64 -22.63 -15.26
C GLN A 220 -3.21 -23.63 -16.33
N ARG A 221 -1.94 -24.05 -16.29
CA ARG A 221 -1.45 -25.11 -17.16
C ARG A 221 -2.09 -26.42 -16.73
N ASP A 222 -2.60 -27.17 -17.68
CA ASP A 222 -3.00 -28.55 -17.44
C ASP A 222 -1.76 -29.35 -17.02
N ALA A 223 -1.92 -30.18 -16.00
CA ALA A 223 -0.86 -30.98 -15.41
C ALA A 223 -0.35 -32.09 -16.35
#